data_f936c5c3db925040c80cb5ed3212311b
#
_entry.id   f936c5c3db925040c80cb5ed3212311b
#
_cell.length_a   1.000
_cell.length_b   1.000
_cell.length_c   1.000
_cell.angle_alpha   90.00
_cell.angle_beta   90.00
_cell.angle_gamma   90.00
#
_symmetry.space_group_name_H-M   'P 1'
#
loop_
_entity.id
_entity.type
_entity.pdbx_description
1 polymer ?
#
loop_
_entity_poly.entity_id
_entity_poly.type
_entity_poly.pdbx_seq_one_letter_code
_entity_poly.pdbx_strand_id
1 'polypeptide(L)'
;MNGKTAECENYSDWKDFCKYTAMQNAWSFAHFALEKSSAPEEVKNLLEQRFASVVGQQVRQEFFQGAIFDKLDENKIEYLPIKGSTLRALYPHPEMRVSCDVDFLVRQEDMPAVREALKSCGLEQDTSCVGADHDVWHAEGGVTIEPHKSLMSLTDFAGYFTDFWQKTFPVGDGSSRMRLKTEDEYIFLIAHAYKHFIHGGCGVKTLCDVWLFRKKHTDMDEEYVYTELEKIGAAKFDKKIVALADCWLGDAEMDEESEILTDFLFDGGVYGTDKSSALMGTDAESVQKTKRKYLLKRLFPPLKSLKLRYPVLNKCPFLLPVMWIVRIFDAIFTRRGTIKRNLKDCGSMNEQDVEKAKKIKEIIS
;
A
#
# COMPACT_ATOMS: atom_id res chain seq x y z
N MET A 1 -1.74 -11.21 18.04
CA MET A 1 -3.08 -10.75 17.74
C MET A 1 -4.11 -11.46 18.61
N ASN A 2 -4.24 -12.77 18.55
CA ASN A 2 -5.14 -13.57 19.40
C ASN A 2 -4.44 -14.24 20.61
N GLY A 3 -3.16 -13.98 20.85
CA GLY A 3 -2.37 -14.52 21.96
C GLY A 3 -1.99 -16.00 21.86
N LYS A 4 -2.31 -16.66 20.71
CA LYS A 4 -1.94 -18.06 20.49
C LYS A 4 -0.50 -18.19 20.01
N THR A 5 0.24 -19.15 20.53
CA THR A 5 1.57 -19.54 20.02
C THR A 5 1.38 -20.42 18.78
N ALA A 6 2.22 -20.22 17.76
CA ALA A 6 2.17 -21.06 16.57
C ALA A 6 2.65 -22.49 16.88
N GLU A 7 1.88 -23.48 16.46
CA GLU A 7 2.27 -24.90 16.52
C GLU A 7 3.09 -25.23 15.27
N CYS A 8 4.35 -25.63 15.45
CA CYS A 8 5.31 -25.82 14.35
C CYS A 8 5.89 -27.24 14.29
N GLU A 9 5.44 -28.16 15.14
CA GLU A 9 6.09 -29.47 15.34
C GLU A 9 6.23 -30.30 14.06
N ASN A 10 5.29 -30.14 13.11
CA ASN A 10 5.27 -30.88 11.84
C ASN A 10 5.60 -30.01 10.62
N TYR A 11 5.98 -28.74 10.82
CA TYR A 11 6.29 -27.87 9.71
C TYR A 11 7.75 -27.96 9.28
N SER A 12 8.01 -28.18 8.01
CA SER A 12 9.36 -28.42 7.47
C SER A 12 9.81 -27.43 6.38
N ASP A 13 8.89 -26.69 5.80
CA ASP A 13 9.22 -25.78 4.67
C ASP A 13 9.56 -24.35 5.11
N TRP A 14 10.56 -24.23 6.00
CA TRP A 14 11.03 -22.97 6.55
C TRP A 14 11.57 -22.00 5.50
N LYS A 15 12.04 -22.52 4.36
CA LYS A 15 12.53 -21.68 3.26
C LYS A 15 11.38 -20.92 2.60
N ASP A 16 10.28 -21.58 2.31
CA ASP A 16 9.09 -20.93 1.75
C ASP A 16 8.42 -20.03 2.79
N PHE A 17 8.37 -20.42 4.06
CA PHE A 17 7.93 -19.54 5.14
C PHE A 17 8.70 -18.20 5.13
N CYS A 18 10.03 -18.23 5.15
CA CYS A 18 10.84 -17.02 5.13
C CYS A 18 10.63 -16.21 3.84
N LYS A 19 10.46 -16.87 2.70
CA LYS A 19 10.16 -16.23 1.42
C LYS A 19 8.83 -15.47 1.46
N TYR A 20 7.75 -16.10 1.93
CA TYR A 20 6.44 -15.45 2.05
C TYR A 20 6.43 -14.36 3.11
N THR A 21 7.11 -14.58 4.25
CA THR A 21 7.30 -13.54 5.28
C THR A 21 7.98 -12.30 4.70
N ALA A 22 9.01 -12.48 3.86
CA ALA A 22 9.67 -11.38 3.16
C ALA A 22 8.75 -10.68 2.15
N MET A 23 8.02 -11.45 1.32
CA MET A 23 7.09 -10.92 0.31
C MET A 23 5.96 -10.11 0.94
N GLN A 24 5.51 -10.51 2.13
CA GLN A 24 4.45 -9.86 2.88
C GLN A 24 4.95 -8.77 3.84
N ASN A 25 6.28 -8.57 3.93
CA ASN A 25 6.93 -7.71 4.93
C ASN A 25 6.41 -7.99 6.36
N ALA A 26 6.22 -9.27 6.68
CA ALA A 26 5.58 -9.76 7.89
C ALA A 26 6.57 -10.24 8.97
N TRP A 27 7.82 -9.72 8.94
CA TRP A 27 8.91 -10.15 9.81
C TRP A 27 8.57 -10.04 11.30
N SER A 28 7.95 -8.93 11.71
CA SER A 28 7.55 -8.73 13.11
C SER A 28 6.44 -9.68 13.54
N PHE A 29 5.45 -9.95 12.67
CA PHE A 29 4.42 -10.95 12.95
C PHE A 29 5.02 -12.33 13.16
N ALA A 30 5.93 -12.74 12.25
CA ALA A 30 6.60 -14.03 12.32
C ALA A 30 7.50 -14.12 13.57
N HIS A 31 8.21 -13.06 13.94
CA HIS A 31 9.01 -13.00 15.15
C HIS A 31 8.15 -13.27 16.41
N PHE A 32 7.09 -12.50 16.63
CA PHE A 32 6.22 -12.69 17.79
C PHE A 32 5.49 -14.04 17.80
N ALA A 33 5.12 -14.58 16.62
CA ALA A 33 4.45 -15.87 16.53
C ALA A 33 5.37 -17.05 16.85
N LEU A 34 6.66 -16.96 16.48
CA LEU A 34 7.60 -18.07 16.58
C LEU A 34 8.60 -17.97 17.75
N GLU A 35 8.63 -16.85 18.48
CA GLU A 35 9.56 -16.64 19.60
C GLU A 35 9.57 -17.81 20.60
N LYS A 36 8.37 -18.28 20.97
CA LYS A 36 8.18 -19.36 21.95
C LYS A 36 7.83 -20.73 21.33
N SER A 37 7.97 -20.86 20.01
CA SER A 37 7.65 -22.08 19.28
C SER A 37 8.84 -23.04 19.19
N SER A 38 8.61 -24.25 18.67
CA SER A 38 9.63 -25.23 18.32
C SER A 38 10.32 -24.98 16.97
N ALA A 39 10.19 -23.79 16.40
CA ALA A 39 10.87 -23.42 15.14
C ALA A 39 12.40 -23.54 15.26
N PRO A 40 13.12 -23.88 14.17
CA PRO A 40 14.57 -23.98 14.16
C PRO A 40 15.25 -22.68 14.61
N GLU A 41 16.32 -22.81 15.40
CA GLU A 41 17.07 -21.66 15.91
C GLU A 41 17.60 -20.73 14.81
N GLU A 42 17.97 -21.27 13.64
CA GLU A 42 18.39 -20.46 12.49
C GLU A 42 17.28 -19.54 11.99
N VAL A 43 16.03 -20.02 12.00
CA VAL A 43 14.86 -19.23 11.62
C VAL A 43 14.58 -18.17 12.67
N LYS A 44 14.60 -18.50 13.96
CA LYS A 44 14.40 -17.55 15.05
C LYS A 44 15.45 -16.43 15.02
N ASN A 45 16.73 -16.78 14.86
CA ASN A 45 17.83 -15.81 14.74
C ASN A 45 17.66 -14.87 13.53
N LEU A 46 17.21 -15.39 12.37
CA LEU A 46 16.89 -14.57 11.22
C LEU A 46 15.74 -13.60 11.53
N LEU A 47 14.67 -14.09 12.15
CA LEU A 47 13.51 -13.27 12.51
C LEU A 47 13.88 -12.18 13.51
N GLU A 48 14.70 -12.49 14.51
CA GLU A 48 15.19 -11.51 15.49
C GLU A 48 16.01 -10.40 14.82
N GLN A 49 16.95 -10.76 13.94
CA GLN A 49 17.75 -9.78 13.18
C GLN A 49 16.85 -8.87 12.32
N ARG A 50 15.83 -9.45 11.64
CA ARG A 50 14.89 -8.69 10.83
C ARG A 50 14.01 -7.80 11.70
N PHE A 51 13.53 -8.30 12.82
CA PHE A 51 12.75 -7.54 13.80
C PHE A 51 13.55 -6.35 14.35
N ALA A 52 14.80 -6.56 14.77
CA ALA A 52 15.67 -5.47 15.22
C ALA A 52 15.85 -4.37 14.14
N SER A 53 15.96 -4.77 12.86
CA SER A 53 16.01 -3.83 11.74
C SER A 53 14.70 -3.01 11.60
N VAL A 54 13.54 -3.68 11.76
CA VAL A 54 12.22 -3.02 11.72
C VAL A 54 12.08 -2.02 12.86
N VAL A 55 12.44 -2.41 14.10
CA VAL A 55 12.41 -1.53 15.26
C VAL A 55 13.30 -0.29 15.03
N GLY A 56 14.54 -0.50 14.55
CA GLY A 56 15.45 0.60 14.25
C GLY A 56 14.91 1.56 13.17
N GLN A 57 14.23 1.04 12.15
CA GLN A 57 13.58 1.88 11.15
C GLN A 57 12.41 2.65 11.74
N GLN A 58 11.58 2.01 12.54
CA GLN A 58 10.43 2.64 13.18
C GLN A 58 10.84 3.78 14.11
N VAL A 59 11.86 3.57 14.96
CA VAL A 59 12.37 4.62 15.84
C VAL A 59 12.84 5.84 15.05
N ARG A 60 13.52 5.63 13.92
CA ARG A 60 13.91 6.75 13.04
C ARG A 60 12.71 7.44 12.42
N GLN A 61 11.70 6.69 11.97
CA GLN A 61 10.46 7.27 11.43
C GLN A 61 9.74 8.13 12.47
N GLU A 62 9.61 7.64 13.69
CA GLU A 62 8.97 8.36 14.80
C GLU A 62 9.71 9.64 15.16
N PHE A 63 11.05 9.58 15.19
CA PHE A 63 11.89 10.75 15.42
C PHE A 63 11.66 11.86 14.37
N PHE A 64 11.75 11.51 13.08
CA PHE A 64 11.53 12.49 12.02
C PHE A 64 10.09 12.95 11.95
N GLN A 65 9.13 12.05 12.14
CA GLN A 65 7.70 12.40 12.20
C GLN A 65 7.43 13.41 13.32
N GLY A 66 7.97 13.20 14.53
CA GLY A 66 7.85 14.14 15.65
C GLY A 66 8.42 15.51 15.29
N ALA A 67 9.67 15.56 14.84
CA ALA A 67 10.32 16.81 14.47
C ALA A 67 9.57 17.58 13.37
N ILE A 68 9.01 16.87 12.38
CA ILE A 68 8.23 17.49 11.31
C ILE A 68 6.91 18.04 11.85
N PHE A 69 6.18 17.26 12.64
CA PHE A 69 4.88 17.68 13.16
C PHE A 69 5.02 18.85 14.14
N ASP A 70 6.05 18.85 15.02
CA ASP A 70 6.39 19.99 15.86
C ASP A 70 6.63 21.25 15.00
N LYS A 71 7.33 21.09 13.87
CA LYS A 71 7.61 22.21 12.97
C LYS A 71 6.36 22.73 12.25
N LEU A 72 5.44 21.84 11.90
CA LEU A 72 4.14 22.21 11.33
C LEU A 72 3.27 22.94 12.37
N ASP A 73 3.27 22.47 13.61
CA ASP A 73 2.56 23.12 14.73
C ASP A 73 3.12 24.51 15.04
N GLU A 74 4.46 24.69 15.08
CA GLU A 74 5.11 25.99 15.24
C GLU A 74 4.69 27.00 14.16
N ASN A 75 4.53 26.54 12.93
CA ASN A 75 4.14 27.36 11.78
C ASN A 75 2.62 27.44 11.60
N LYS A 76 1.83 26.82 12.46
CA LYS A 76 0.36 26.76 12.38
C LYS A 76 -0.15 26.20 11.04
N ILE A 77 0.57 25.23 10.50
CA ILE A 77 0.20 24.51 9.28
C ILE A 77 -0.65 23.32 9.67
N GLU A 78 -1.90 23.27 9.22
CA GLU A 78 -2.79 22.14 9.46
C GLU A 78 -2.31 20.89 8.73
N TYR A 79 -2.28 19.74 9.41
CA TYR A 79 -1.90 18.46 8.84
C TYR A 79 -2.74 17.31 9.38
N LEU A 80 -3.00 16.32 8.54
CA LEU A 80 -3.72 15.10 8.87
C LEU A 80 -2.76 13.90 8.73
N PRO A 81 -2.28 13.28 9.83
CA PRO A 81 -1.58 11.99 9.74
C PRO A 81 -2.49 10.93 9.17
N ILE A 82 -1.96 10.09 8.27
CA ILE A 82 -2.74 9.04 7.60
C ILE A 82 -1.99 7.70 7.61
N LYS A 83 -2.68 6.62 7.28
CA LYS A 83 -2.12 5.27 7.09
C LYS A 83 -1.27 4.78 8.29
N GLY A 84 0.06 4.59 8.09
CA GLY A 84 1.00 4.12 9.09
C GLY A 84 0.99 4.95 10.37
N SER A 85 0.88 6.25 10.24
CA SER A 85 0.92 7.20 11.34
C SER A 85 -0.30 7.11 12.28
N THR A 86 -1.42 6.54 11.84
CA THR A 86 -2.64 6.37 12.65
C THR A 86 -2.88 4.92 13.03
N LEU A 87 -2.79 4.00 12.07
CA LEU A 87 -3.16 2.60 12.25
C LEU A 87 -2.20 1.79 13.14
N ARG A 88 -0.94 2.23 13.26
CA ARG A 88 0.08 1.54 14.08
C ARG A 88 -0.35 1.41 15.54
N ALA A 89 -1.03 2.41 16.08
CA ALA A 89 -1.53 2.43 17.46
C ALA A 89 -2.64 1.40 17.74
N LEU A 90 -3.20 0.76 16.70
CA LEU A 90 -4.19 -0.31 16.85
C LEU A 90 -3.57 -1.66 17.18
N TYR A 91 -2.28 -1.84 16.88
CA TYR A 91 -1.58 -3.11 17.03
C TYR A 91 -1.13 -3.34 18.48
N PRO A 92 -1.14 -4.60 18.97
CA PRO A 92 -0.63 -4.93 20.29
C PRO A 92 0.83 -4.51 20.50
N HIS A 93 1.63 -4.62 19.45
CA HIS A 93 2.99 -4.11 19.36
C HIS A 93 3.08 -3.25 18.09
N PRO A 94 3.38 -1.94 18.22
CA PRO A 94 3.45 -1.02 17.08
C PRO A 94 4.37 -1.50 15.95
N GLU A 95 5.42 -2.26 16.29
CA GLU A 95 6.40 -2.83 15.37
C GLU A 95 5.82 -3.91 14.46
N MET A 96 4.65 -4.48 14.81
CA MET A 96 3.93 -5.42 13.93
C MET A 96 3.45 -4.73 12.64
N ARG A 97 3.16 -3.43 12.71
CA ARG A 97 2.73 -2.68 11.54
C ARG A 97 3.89 -1.98 10.86
N VAL A 98 4.65 -2.73 10.08
CA VAL A 98 5.75 -2.19 9.29
C VAL A 98 5.25 -1.21 8.23
N SER A 99 5.84 -0.02 8.17
CA SER A 99 5.66 0.99 7.13
C SER A 99 7.00 1.38 6.53
N CYS A 100 7.03 1.70 5.22
CA CYS A 100 8.24 2.19 4.55
C CYS A 100 8.33 3.72 4.58
N ASP A 101 7.21 4.39 4.83
CA ASP A 101 6.97 5.81 4.69
C ASP A 101 6.23 6.39 5.89
N VAL A 102 6.29 7.70 6.02
CA VAL A 102 5.46 8.52 6.91
C VAL A 102 4.60 9.40 6.03
N ASP A 103 3.30 9.11 6.03
CA ASP A 103 2.30 9.82 5.22
C ASP A 103 1.52 10.82 6.06
N PHE A 104 1.29 12.00 5.53
CA PHE A 104 0.36 12.98 6.06
C PHE A 104 -0.21 13.87 4.95
N LEU A 105 -1.46 14.29 5.11
CA LEU A 105 -2.15 15.19 4.20
C LEU A 105 -1.99 16.63 4.68
N VAL A 106 -1.77 17.55 3.74
CA VAL A 106 -1.76 19.00 3.97
C VAL A 106 -2.57 19.70 2.88
N ARG A 107 -2.96 20.93 3.10
CA ARG A 107 -3.61 21.73 2.04
C ARG A 107 -2.60 22.02 0.92
N GLN A 108 -3.09 22.05 -0.30
CA GLN A 108 -2.22 22.30 -1.47
C GLN A 108 -1.54 23.67 -1.39
N GLU A 109 -2.22 24.69 -0.88
CA GLU A 109 -1.70 26.02 -0.67
C GLU A 109 -0.56 26.09 0.36
N ASP A 110 -0.53 25.19 1.34
CA ASP A 110 0.49 25.14 2.39
C ASP A 110 1.76 24.39 1.95
N MET A 111 1.74 23.68 0.83
CA MET A 111 2.89 22.90 0.35
C MET A 111 4.22 23.68 0.27
N PRO A 112 4.27 24.98 -0.15
CA PRO A 112 5.51 25.73 -0.10
C PRO A 112 6.09 25.84 1.32
N ALA A 113 5.26 26.12 2.33
CA ALA A 113 5.68 26.21 3.73
C ALA A 113 6.07 24.84 4.32
N VAL A 114 5.34 23.78 3.93
CA VAL A 114 5.68 22.39 4.29
C VAL A 114 7.06 22.01 3.75
N ARG A 115 7.38 22.35 2.51
CA ARG A 115 8.70 22.08 1.93
C ARG A 115 9.83 22.77 2.69
N GLU A 116 9.62 24.00 3.14
CA GLU A 116 10.62 24.71 3.96
C GLU A 116 10.75 24.07 5.36
N ALA A 117 9.65 23.64 5.96
CA ALA A 117 9.66 22.90 7.23
C ALA A 117 10.47 21.58 7.08
N LEU A 118 10.22 20.80 6.03
CA LEU A 118 10.95 19.55 5.78
C LEU A 118 12.45 19.79 5.56
N LYS A 119 12.82 20.79 4.80
CA LYS A 119 14.24 21.19 4.62
C LYS A 119 14.88 21.56 5.96
N SER A 120 14.17 22.32 6.80
CA SER A 120 14.69 22.73 8.11
C SER A 120 14.90 21.55 9.08
N CYS A 121 14.18 20.44 8.85
CA CYS A 121 14.37 19.17 9.54
C CYS A 121 15.48 18.29 8.91
N GLY A 122 16.21 18.79 7.92
CA GLY A 122 17.33 18.08 7.28
C GLY A 122 16.92 17.06 6.23
N LEU A 123 15.70 17.15 5.65
CA LEU A 123 15.26 16.25 4.60
C LEU A 123 15.61 16.78 3.21
N GLU A 124 15.84 15.86 2.29
CA GLU A 124 16.10 16.14 0.87
C GLU A 124 14.93 15.71 0.01
N GLN A 125 14.48 16.59 -0.90
CA GLN A 125 13.39 16.26 -1.81
C GLN A 125 13.87 15.39 -2.96
N ASP A 126 13.17 14.28 -3.21
CA ASP A 126 13.33 13.52 -4.45
C ASP A 126 12.62 14.23 -5.61
N THR A 127 13.36 15.03 -6.35
CA THR A 127 12.84 15.77 -7.50
C THR A 127 12.44 14.88 -8.68
N SER A 128 12.87 13.61 -8.70
CA SER A 128 12.46 12.63 -9.71
C SER A 128 11.05 12.08 -9.47
N CYS A 129 10.57 12.19 -8.23
CA CYS A 129 9.28 11.70 -7.76
C CYS A 129 8.28 12.82 -7.43
N VAL A 130 8.43 14.01 -8.00
CA VAL A 130 7.43 15.08 -7.82
C VAL A 130 6.13 14.69 -8.52
N GLY A 131 5.19 14.17 -7.74
CA GLY A 131 3.88 13.72 -8.19
C GLY A 131 2.82 14.84 -8.17
N ALA A 132 1.69 14.61 -8.84
CA ALA A 132 0.55 15.48 -8.72
C ALA A 132 -0.08 15.42 -7.31
N ASP A 133 -0.04 14.24 -6.67
CA ASP A 133 -0.78 13.95 -5.45
C ASP A 133 0.07 14.09 -4.17
N HIS A 134 1.39 13.90 -4.23
CA HIS A 134 2.34 14.02 -3.10
C HIS A 134 3.74 14.36 -3.57
N ASP A 135 4.56 14.87 -2.67
CA ASP A 135 6.02 14.99 -2.82
C ASP A 135 6.69 13.84 -2.04
N VAL A 136 7.89 13.44 -2.48
CA VAL A 136 8.69 12.43 -1.78
C VAL A 136 9.94 13.08 -1.21
N TRP A 137 10.22 12.83 0.06
CA TRP A 137 11.37 13.36 0.79
C TRP A 137 12.11 12.23 1.49
N HIS A 138 13.43 12.35 1.57
CA HIS A 138 14.29 11.39 2.24
C HIS A 138 15.04 12.06 3.40
N ALA A 139 15.02 11.38 4.53
CA ALA A 139 15.82 11.69 5.69
C ALA A 139 16.99 10.72 5.80
N GLU A 140 17.97 11.07 6.64
CA GLU A 140 19.09 10.21 6.97
C GLU A 140 18.59 8.85 7.50
N GLY A 141 19.33 7.78 7.22
CA GLY A 141 18.95 6.41 7.64
C GLY A 141 17.82 5.78 6.83
N GLY A 142 17.47 6.34 5.65
CA GLY A 142 16.54 5.73 4.70
C GLY A 142 15.06 5.89 5.07
N VAL A 143 14.71 6.94 5.84
CA VAL A 143 13.32 7.28 6.13
C VAL A 143 12.74 8.06 4.97
N THR A 144 11.56 7.65 4.50
CA THR A 144 10.79 8.34 3.47
C THR A 144 9.60 9.06 4.10
N ILE A 145 9.41 10.32 3.70
CA ILE A 145 8.32 11.18 4.16
C ILE A 145 7.53 11.62 2.94
N GLU A 146 6.22 11.46 2.99
CA GLU A 146 5.32 11.77 1.88
C GLU A 146 4.21 12.75 2.30
N PRO A 147 4.43 14.07 2.18
CA PRO A 147 3.36 15.04 2.31
C PRO A 147 2.43 14.94 1.10
N HIS A 148 1.18 14.57 1.35
CA HIS A 148 0.13 14.44 0.35
C HIS A 148 -0.66 15.77 0.21
N LYS A 149 -1.05 16.08 -1.01
CA LYS A 149 -1.97 17.18 -1.37
C LYS A 149 -3.41 16.68 -1.51
N SER A 150 -3.55 15.37 -1.68
CA SER A 150 -4.83 14.68 -1.86
C SER A 150 -4.69 13.26 -1.31
N LEU A 151 -5.73 12.72 -0.69
CA LEU A 151 -5.75 11.35 -0.17
C LEU A 151 -5.63 10.32 -1.29
N MET A 152 -6.19 10.62 -2.45
CA MET A 152 -6.20 9.79 -3.65
C MET A 152 -6.00 10.65 -4.89
N SER A 153 -5.57 10.04 -6.00
CA SER A 153 -5.52 10.73 -7.28
C SER A 153 -6.92 11.18 -7.71
N LEU A 154 -7.03 12.34 -8.34
CA LEU A 154 -8.28 12.88 -8.88
C LEU A 154 -9.01 11.90 -9.83
N THR A 155 -8.28 10.95 -10.42
CA THR A 155 -8.85 9.93 -11.30
C THR A 155 -9.30 8.68 -10.54
N ASP A 156 -8.90 8.51 -9.28
CA ASP A 156 -9.32 7.39 -8.47
C ASP A 156 -10.72 7.67 -7.91
N PHE A 157 -11.57 6.68 -7.96
CA PHE A 157 -12.95 6.76 -7.44
C PHE A 157 -13.72 8.02 -7.91
N ALA A 158 -13.55 8.39 -9.19
CA ALA A 158 -14.21 9.54 -9.82
C ALA A 158 -14.06 10.86 -9.04
N GLY A 159 -12.94 11.02 -8.32
CA GLY A 159 -12.66 12.23 -7.54
C GLY A 159 -13.35 12.31 -6.18
N TYR A 160 -13.92 11.22 -5.68
CA TYR A 160 -14.60 11.16 -4.38
C TYR A 160 -13.78 11.79 -3.22
N PHE A 161 -12.47 11.64 -3.25
CA PHE A 161 -11.56 12.13 -2.20
C PHE A 161 -11.04 13.56 -2.44
N THR A 162 -11.52 14.28 -3.47
CA THR A 162 -10.98 15.60 -3.83
C THR A 162 -11.16 16.63 -2.71
N ASP A 163 -12.36 16.67 -2.11
CA ASP A 163 -12.71 17.64 -1.07
C ASP A 163 -12.68 17.04 0.35
N PHE A 164 -11.93 15.95 0.53
CA PHE A 164 -11.93 15.20 1.78
C PHE A 164 -11.38 16.00 2.97
N TRP A 165 -10.61 17.06 2.69
CA TRP A 165 -10.17 18.00 3.73
C TRP A 165 -11.34 18.64 4.50
N GLN A 166 -12.47 18.87 3.87
CA GLN A 166 -13.67 19.43 4.50
C GLN A 166 -14.28 18.49 5.57
N LYS A 167 -13.91 17.21 5.57
CA LYS A 167 -14.35 16.23 6.57
C LYS A 167 -13.41 16.14 7.77
N THR A 168 -12.32 16.93 7.78
CA THR A 168 -11.36 16.96 8.89
C THR A 168 -11.78 17.93 9.97
N PHE A 169 -11.33 17.68 11.19
CA PHE A 169 -11.49 18.58 12.33
C PHE A 169 -10.27 18.48 13.26
N PRO A 170 -9.95 19.51 14.04
CA PRO A 170 -8.78 19.53 14.90
C PRO A 170 -8.88 18.47 16.01
N VAL A 171 -7.75 17.92 16.42
CA VAL A 171 -7.68 16.93 17.53
C VAL A 171 -8.05 17.59 18.87
N GLY A 172 -7.77 18.88 19.03
CA GLY A 172 -8.13 19.72 20.19
C GLY A 172 -8.19 21.18 19.78
N ASP A 173 -8.69 22.04 20.66
CA ASP A 173 -8.85 23.47 20.40
C ASP A 173 -7.50 24.10 20.03
N GLY A 174 -7.43 24.71 18.85
CA GLY A 174 -6.26 25.38 18.34
C GLY A 174 -5.12 24.46 17.86
N SER A 175 -5.36 23.13 17.79
CA SER A 175 -4.38 22.19 17.24
C SER A 175 -4.25 22.31 15.74
N SER A 176 -3.02 22.30 15.21
CA SER A 176 -2.76 22.16 13.77
C SER A 176 -2.95 20.70 13.31
N ARG A 177 -2.90 19.74 14.24
CA ARG A 177 -3.15 18.34 13.93
C ARG A 177 -4.64 18.08 13.73
N MET A 178 -4.97 17.60 12.55
CA MET A 178 -6.34 17.26 12.14
C MET A 178 -6.60 15.75 12.29
N ARG A 179 -7.86 15.38 12.31
CA ARG A 179 -8.35 13.99 12.25
C ARG A 179 -9.61 13.89 11.40
N LEU A 180 -9.93 12.69 10.98
CA LEU A 180 -11.23 12.33 10.37
C LEU A 180 -12.19 11.77 11.44
N LYS A 181 -13.48 11.70 11.10
CA LYS A 181 -14.38 10.79 11.81
C LYS A 181 -13.94 9.35 11.60
N THR A 182 -14.27 8.48 12.55
CA THR A 182 -13.91 7.06 12.51
C THR A 182 -14.38 6.40 11.21
N GLU A 183 -15.61 6.67 10.79
CA GLU A 183 -16.17 6.13 9.56
C GLU A 183 -15.41 6.60 8.32
N ASP A 184 -15.08 7.89 8.24
CA ASP A 184 -14.34 8.44 7.09
C ASP A 184 -12.89 7.93 7.04
N GLU A 185 -12.26 7.68 8.19
CA GLU A 185 -10.94 7.02 8.26
C GLU A 185 -11.03 5.57 7.78
N TYR A 186 -12.09 4.85 8.15
CA TYR A 186 -12.35 3.49 7.68
C TYR A 186 -12.62 3.45 6.18
N ILE A 187 -13.45 4.35 5.65
CA ILE A 187 -13.72 4.46 4.22
C ILE A 187 -12.42 4.70 3.44
N PHE A 188 -11.54 5.56 3.95
CA PHE A 188 -10.22 5.78 3.34
C PHE A 188 -9.34 4.52 3.41
N LEU A 189 -9.32 3.81 4.53
CA LEU A 189 -8.60 2.55 4.69
C LEU A 189 -9.05 1.53 3.64
N ILE A 190 -10.34 1.31 3.48
CA ILE A 190 -10.91 0.36 2.52
C ILE A 190 -10.66 0.80 1.08
N ALA A 191 -10.86 2.07 0.76
CA ALA A 191 -10.60 2.60 -0.58
C ALA A 191 -9.13 2.44 -0.98
N HIS A 192 -8.20 2.73 -0.07
CA HIS A 192 -6.77 2.54 -0.29
C HIS A 192 -6.40 1.07 -0.50
N ALA A 193 -6.96 0.18 0.32
CA ALA A 193 -6.79 -1.26 0.19
C ALA A 193 -7.34 -1.78 -1.15
N TYR A 194 -8.55 -1.36 -1.53
CA TYR A 194 -9.21 -1.73 -2.79
C TYR A 194 -8.40 -1.28 -4.00
N LYS A 195 -7.93 -0.03 -4.00
CA LYS A 195 -7.04 0.49 -5.03
C LYS A 195 -5.82 -0.40 -5.24
N HIS A 196 -5.12 -0.78 -4.17
CA HIS A 196 -3.96 -1.65 -4.27
C HIS A 196 -4.34 -3.06 -4.72
N PHE A 197 -5.44 -3.60 -4.20
CA PHE A 197 -5.93 -4.93 -4.54
C PHE A 197 -6.21 -5.06 -6.04
N ILE A 198 -6.96 -4.14 -6.63
CA ILE A 198 -7.27 -4.15 -8.08
C ILE A 198 -6.03 -3.87 -8.96
N HIS A 199 -4.96 -3.34 -8.39
CA HIS A 199 -3.67 -3.16 -9.06
C HIS A 199 -2.68 -4.31 -8.80
N GLY A 200 -3.14 -5.40 -8.18
CA GLY A 200 -2.40 -6.65 -8.14
C GLY A 200 -1.98 -7.14 -6.76
N GLY A 201 -2.34 -6.47 -5.68
CA GLY A 201 -2.14 -6.95 -4.32
C GLY A 201 -2.05 -5.85 -3.27
N CYS A 202 -2.48 -6.15 -2.05
CA CYS A 202 -2.43 -5.23 -0.90
C CYS A 202 -1.77 -5.84 0.36
N GLY A 203 -1.34 -7.10 0.28
CA GLY A 203 -0.66 -7.82 1.37
C GLY A 203 -1.54 -8.17 2.57
N VAL A 204 -1.06 -9.10 3.39
CA VAL A 204 -1.76 -9.58 4.60
C VAL A 204 -1.93 -8.50 5.67
N LYS A 205 -1.08 -7.48 5.66
CA LYS A 205 -1.19 -6.32 6.56
C LYS A 205 -2.56 -5.66 6.48
N THR A 206 -3.17 -5.63 5.30
CA THR A 206 -4.52 -5.06 5.10
C THR A 206 -5.58 -5.78 5.91
N LEU A 207 -5.52 -7.13 5.97
CA LEU A 207 -6.45 -7.90 6.81
C LEU A 207 -6.30 -7.53 8.28
N CYS A 208 -5.07 -7.37 8.74
CA CYS A 208 -4.78 -6.96 10.13
C CYS A 208 -5.28 -5.55 10.42
N ASP A 209 -5.03 -4.60 9.52
CA ASP A 209 -5.49 -3.21 9.65
C ASP A 209 -7.03 -3.16 9.76
N VAL A 210 -7.75 -3.84 8.86
CA VAL A 210 -9.21 -3.88 8.84
C VAL A 210 -9.76 -4.55 10.10
N TRP A 211 -9.25 -5.72 10.47
CA TRP A 211 -9.73 -6.47 11.63
C TRP A 211 -9.53 -5.70 12.94
N LEU A 212 -8.34 -5.12 13.16
CA LEU A 212 -8.04 -4.33 14.35
C LEU A 212 -8.85 -3.05 14.42
N PHE A 213 -9.04 -2.38 13.28
CA PHE A 213 -9.84 -1.17 13.21
C PHE A 213 -11.27 -1.45 13.62
N ARG A 214 -11.92 -2.45 13.01
CA ARG A 214 -13.30 -2.82 13.36
C ARG A 214 -13.44 -3.34 14.79
N LYS A 215 -12.47 -4.08 15.29
CA LYS A 215 -12.48 -4.56 16.68
C LYS A 215 -12.40 -3.43 17.71
N LYS A 216 -11.69 -2.35 17.37
CA LYS A 216 -11.56 -1.18 18.24
C LYS A 216 -12.78 -0.25 18.16
N HIS A 217 -13.40 -0.14 16.99
CA HIS A 217 -14.45 0.82 16.70
C HIS A 217 -15.75 0.06 16.38
N THR A 218 -16.37 -0.49 17.43
CA THR A 218 -17.60 -1.30 17.32
C THR A 218 -18.87 -0.47 17.21
N ASP A 219 -18.76 0.85 17.37
CA ASP A 219 -19.84 1.84 17.37
C ASP A 219 -19.92 2.65 16.06
N MET A 220 -19.19 2.23 15.01
CA MET A 220 -19.27 2.87 13.70
C MET A 220 -20.68 2.79 13.11
N ASP A 221 -21.09 3.86 12.43
CA ASP A 221 -22.31 3.87 11.61
C ASP A 221 -22.11 3.03 10.34
N GLU A 222 -22.48 1.75 10.41
CA GLU A 222 -22.32 0.79 9.32
C GLU A 222 -23.15 1.15 8.08
N GLU A 223 -24.30 1.81 8.25
CA GLU A 223 -25.14 2.25 7.12
C GLU A 223 -24.46 3.40 6.37
N TYR A 224 -23.90 4.35 7.10
CA TYR A 224 -23.09 5.42 6.51
C TYR A 224 -21.87 4.85 5.77
N VAL A 225 -21.10 3.99 6.41
CA VAL A 225 -19.92 3.35 5.80
C VAL A 225 -20.29 2.62 4.53
N TYR A 226 -21.35 1.78 4.57
CA TYR A 226 -21.80 1.03 3.42
C TYR A 226 -22.20 1.95 2.26
N THR A 227 -23.00 2.98 2.55
CA THR A 227 -23.49 3.94 1.56
C THR A 227 -22.32 4.70 0.88
N GLU A 228 -21.33 5.11 1.66
CA GLU A 228 -20.15 5.81 1.10
C GLU A 228 -19.26 4.87 0.29
N LEU A 229 -19.07 3.63 0.73
CA LEU A 229 -18.31 2.62 -0.02
C LEU A 229 -19.01 2.21 -1.31
N GLU A 230 -20.35 2.21 -1.36
CA GLU A 230 -21.09 1.98 -2.61
C GLU A 230 -20.81 3.07 -3.67
N LYS A 231 -20.70 4.34 -3.26
CA LYS A 231 -20.38 5.45 -4.19
C LYS A 231 -19.04 5.27 -4.91
N ILE A 232 -18.11 4.57 -4.28
CA ILE A 232 -16.78 4.27 -4.84
C ILE A 232 -16.63 2.84 -5.35
N GLY A 233 -17.70 2.04 -5.34
CA GLY A 233 -17.71 0.65 -5.81
C GLY A 233 -16.88 -0.31 -4.95
N ALA A 234 -16.64 0.01 -3.67
CA ALA A 234 -15.81 -0.77 -2.76
C ALA A 234 -16.61 -1.55 -1.69
N ALA A 235 -17.94 -1.43 -1.64
CA ALA A 235 -18.76 -2.02 -0.59
C ALA A 235 -18.70 -3.57 -0.58
N LYS A 236 -18.68 -4.21 -1.74
CA LYS A 236 -18.57 -5.67 -1.83
C LYS A 236 -17.16 -6.14 -1.44
N PHE A 237 -16.13 -5.40 -1.88
CA PHE A 237 -14.75 -5.66 -1.47
C PHE A 237 -14.61 -5.58 0.06
N ASP A 238 -15.16 -4.54 0.70
CA ASP A 238 -15.14 -4.41 2.16
C ASP A 238 -15.72 -5.65 2.85
N LYS A 239 -16.93 -6.07 2.48
CA LYS A 239 -17.56 -7.27 3.04
C LYS A 239 -16.68 -8.52 2.92
N LYS A 240 -16.02 -8.70 1.78
CA LYS A 240 -15.15 -9.85 1.53
C LYS A 240 -13.84 -9.80 2.31
N ILE A 241 -13.23 -8.62 2.41
CA ILE A 241 -11.99 -8.43 3.20
C ILE A 241 -12.27 -8.57 4.70
N VAL A 242 -13.40 -8.08 5.20
CA VAL A 242 -13.81 -8.28 6.61
C VAL A 242 -14.01 -9.76 6.90
N ALA A 243 -14.78 -10.48 6.06
CA ALA A 243 -14.98 -11.92 6.23
C ALA A 243 -13.64 -12.68 6.21
N LEU A 244 -12.76 -12.37 5.26
CA LEU A 244 -11.43 -12.98 5.18
C LEU A 244 -10.57 -12.66 6.40
N ALA A 245 -10.65 -11.44 6.92
CA ALA A 245 -9.92 -11.06 8.14
C ALA A 245 -10.41 -11.86 9.36
N ASP A 246 -11.72 -12.11 9.45
CA ASP A 246 -12.30 -12.96 10.50
C ASP A 246 -11.91 -14.43 10.38
N CYS A 247 -11.76 -14.97 9.15
CA CYS A 247 -11.20 -16.31 8.95
C CYS A 247 -9.75 -16.41 9.44
N TRP A 248 -8.96 -15.38 9.24
CA TRP A 248 -7.53 -15.40 9.56
C TRP A 248 -7.21 -15.07 11.02
N LEU A 249 -7.95 -14.15 11.61
CA LEU A 249 -7.62 -13.52 12.89
C LEU A 249 -8.70 -13.75 13.96
N GLY A 250 -9.90 -14.11 13.53
CA GLY A 250 -11.04 -14.45 14.37
C GLY A 250 -11.29 -15.96 14.43
N ASP A 251 -12.56 -16.33 14.47
CA ASP A 251 -13.03 -17.72 14.61
C ASP A 251 -13.92 -18.17 13.43
N ALA A 252 -13.99 -17.39 12.33
CA ALA A 252 -14.77 -17.77 11.16
C ALA A 252 -14.09 -18.88 10.36
N GLU A 253 -14.91 -19.79 9.80
CA GLU A 253 -14.41 -20.86 8.94
C GLU A 253 -14.03 -20.33 7.54
N MET A 254 -13.02 -20.93 6.93
CA MET A 254 -12.55 -20.61 5.59
C MET A 254 -13.51 -21.22 4.56
N ASP A 255 -14.06 -20.39 3.67
CA ASP A 255 -14.83 -20.84 2.51
C ASP A 255 -13.98 -20.77 1.21
N GLU A 256 -14.52 -21.28 0.10
CA GLU A 256 -13.82 -21.33 -1.20
C GLU A 256 -13.41 -19.93 -1.69
N GLU A 257 -14.25 -18.91 -1.49
CA GLU A 257 -13.91 -17.54 -1.88
C GLU A 257 -12.78 -16.96 -1.03
N SER A 258 -12.79 -17.23 0.26
CA SER A 258 -11.73 -16.85 1.20
C SER A 258 -10.40 -17.52 0.88
N GLU A 259 -10.42 -18.82 0.47
CA GLU A 259 -9.22 -19.52 0.00
C GLU A 259 -8.63 -18.85 -1.26
N ILE A 260 -9.47 -18.52 -2.24
CA ILE A 260 -9.06 -17.85 -3.48
C ILE A 260 -8.45 -16.47 -3.20
N LEU A 261 -9.07 -15.69 -2.31
CA LEU A 261 -8.57 -14.38 -1.91
C LEU A 261 -7.25 -14.50 -1.11
N THR A 262 -7.14 -15.48 -0.23
CA THR A 262 -5.92 -15.82 0.51
C THR A 262 -4.75 -16.07 -0.43
N ASP A 263 -4.94 -16.99 -1.38
CA ASP A 263 -3.92 -17.29 -2.39
C ASP A 263 -3.49 -16.06 -3.18
N PHE A 264 -4.47 -15.21 -3.55
CA PHE A 264 -4.16 -13.99 -4.29
C PHE A 264 -3.32 -13.00 -3.47
N LEU A 265 -3.65 -12.81 -2.20
CA LEU A 265 -2.89 -11.94 -1.31
C LEU A 265 -1.47 -12.45 -1.08
N PHE A 266 -1.29 -13.76 -0.90
CA PHE A 266 0.03 -14.36 -0.72
C PHE A 266 0.87 -14.24 -1.99
N ASP A 267 0.32 -14.59 -3.15
CA ASP A 267 1.02 -14.53 -4.44
C ASP A 267 1.39 -13.09 -4.83
N GLY A 268 0.55 -12.11 -4.47
CA GLY A 268 0.74 -10.70 -4.78
C GLY A 268 1.78 -10.02 -3.90
N GLY A 269 1.96 -10.45 -2.66
CA GLY A 269 2.77 -9.72 -1.68
C GLY A 269 2.19 -8.33 -1.36
N VAL A 270 2.96 -7.49 -0.66
CA VAL A 270 2.50 -6.16 -0.19
C VAL A 270 2.15 -5.21 -1.32
N TYR A 271 2.89 -5.28 -2.45
CA TYR A 271 2.78 -4.30 -3.55
C TYR A 271 2.19 -4.89 -4.83
N GLY A 272 1.77 -6.14 -4.80
CA GLY A 272 1.39 -6.86 -5.99
C GLY A 272 2.59 -7.25 -6.87
N THR A 273 2.29 -7.99 -7.93
CA THR A 273 3.27 -8.32 -8.98
C THR A 273 2.85 -7.68 -10.29
N ASP A 274 3.80 -7.47 -11.20
CA ASP A 274 3.50 -7.01 -12.56
C ASP A 274 2.52 -7.95 -13.28
N LYS A 275 2.61 -9.26 -12.98
CA LYS A 275 1.69 -10.31 -13.49
C LYS A 275 0.28 -10.11 -12.92
N SER A 276 0.13 -10.01 -11.60
CA SER A 276 -1.16 -9.81 -10.94
C SER A 276 -1.82 -8.50 -11.38
N SER A 277 -1.04 -7.41 -11.47
CA SER A 277 -1.52 -6.11 -11.96
C SER A 277 -2.02 -6.18 -13.41
N ALA A 278 -1.35 -6.96 -14.28
CA ALA A 278 -1.80 -7.16 -15.66
C ALA A 278 -3.11 -7.94 -15.72
N LEU A 279 -3.24 -8.99 -14.92
CA LEU A 279 -4.41 -9.85 -14.87
C LEU A 279 -5.63 -9.10 -14.29
N MET A 280 -5.44 -8.37 -13.20
CA MET A 280 -6.50 -7.58 -12.58
C MET A 280 -6.90 -6.34 -13.40
N GLY A 281 -5.97 -5.70 -14.08
CA GLY A 281 -6.20 -4.49 -14.88
C GLY A 281 -6.75 -4.72 -16.30
N THR A 282 -7.12 -5.95 -16.66
CA THR A 282 -7.70 -6.28 -17.97
C THR A 282 -9.05 -6.96 -17.81
N ASP A 283 -10.00 -6.66 -18.68
CA ASP A 283 -11.17 -7.52 -18.93
C ASP A 283 -10.65 -8.72 -19.73
N ALA A 284 -10.07 -9.67 -18.97
CA ALA A 284 -9.30 -10.76 -19.56
C ALA A 284 -10.22 -11.77 -20.23
N GLU A 285 -10.45 -11.59 -21.54
CA GLU A 285 -11.19 -12.57 -22.34
C GLU A 285 -10.34 -13.79 -22.72
N SER A 286 -9.00 -13.61 -22.83
CA SER A 286 -8.07 -14.68 -23.15
C SER A 286 -6.64 -14.32 -22.73
N VAL A 287 -5.80 -15.37 -22.52
CA VAL A 287 -4.37 -15.22 -22.18
C VAL A 287 -3.63 -14.39 -23.23
N GLN A 288 -3.88 -14.62 -24.52
CA GLN A 288 -3.21 -13.92 -25.62
C GLN A 288 -3.53 -12.43 -25.61
N LYS A 289 -4.80 -12.06 -25.38
CA LYS A 289 -5.22 -10.65 -25.28
C LYS A 289 -4.57 -9.99 -24.06
N THR A 290 -4.53 -10.68 -22.92
CA THR A 290 -3.90 -10.19 -21.69
C THR A 290 -2.41 -9.96 -21.90
N LYS A 291 -1.67 -10.95 -22.44
CA LYS A 291 -0.25 -10.83 -22.78
C LYS A 291 0.03 -9.66 -23.73
N ARG A 292 -0.76 -9.56 -24.79
CA ARG A 292 -0.65 -8.46 -25.77
C ARG A 292 -0.87 -7.09 -25.11
N LYS A 293 -1.94 -6.94 -24.30
CA LYS A 293 -2.24 -5.69 -23.60
C LYS A 293 -1.15 -5.32 -22.57
N TYR A 294 -0.63 -6.32 -21.85
CA TYR A 294 0.50 -6.14 -20.93
C TYR A 294 1.74 -5.61 -21.67
N LEU A 295 2.15 -6.27 -22.76
CA LEU A 295 3.31 -5.85 -23.55
C LEU A 295 3.11 -4.46 -24.16
N LEU A 296 1.92 -4.18 -24.72
CA LEU A 296 1.61 -2.86 -25.30
C LEU A 296 1.68 -1.75 -24.26
N LYS A 297 1.11 -1.94 -23.04
CA LYS A 297 1.23 -0.96 -21.96
C LYS A 297 2.68 -0.72 -21.52
N ARG A 298 3.51 -1.78 -21.56
CA ARG A 298 4.93 -1.68 -21.21
C ARG A 298 5.77 -1.00 -22.30
N LEU A 299 5.49 -1.27 -23.57
CA LEU A 299 6.19 -0.66 -24.69
C LEU A 299 5.74 0.78 -24.95
N PHE A 300 4.43 1.03 -24.86
CA PHE A 300 3.79 2.30 -25.21
C PHE A 300 2.98 2.86 -24.02
N PRO A 301 3.64 3.24 -22.92
CA PRO A 301 2.93 3.83 -21.80
C PRO A 301 2.26 5.15 -22.19
N PRO A 302 1.12 5.49 -21.56
CA PRO A 302 0.36 6.70 -21.90
C PRO A 302 1.16 7.97 -21.56
N LEU A 303 0.80 9.06 -22.22
CA LEU A 303 1.43 10.38 -22.04
C LEU A 303 1.54 10.79 -20.57
N LYS A 304 0.47 10.58 -19.77
CA LYS A 304 0.42 10.91 -18.34
C LYS A 304 1.58 10.25 -17.57
N SER A 305 1.84 8.98 -17.82
CA SER A 305 2.92 8.24 -17.15
C SER A 305 4.34 8.67 -17.56
N LEU A 306 4.51 9.24 -18.76
CA LEU A 306 5.82 9.65 -19.27
C LEU A 306 6.15 11.11 -18.99
N LYS A 307 5.17 11.96 -18.71
CA LYS A 307 5.38 13.37 -18.38
C LYS A 307 6.27 13.60 -17.17
N LEU A 308 6.16 12.73 -16.16
CA LEU A 308 7.00 12.81 -14.96
C LEU A 308 8.47 12.50 -15.28
N ARG A 309 8.71 11.49 -16.11
CA ARG A 309 10.07 11.07 -16.49
C ARG A 309 10.71 11.96 -17.57
N TYR A 310 9.89 12.49 -18.46
CA TYR A 310 10.30 13.33 -19.59
C TYR A 310 9.56 14.66 -19.58
N PRO A 311 10.04 15.66 -18.82
CA PRO A 311 9.36 16.97 -18.66
C PRO A 311 9.09 17.70 -19.98
N VAL A 312 9.87 17.42 -21.05
CA VAL A 312 9.63 17.94 -22.40
C VAL A 312 8.22 17.64 -22.90
N LEU A 313 7.62 16.53 -22.49
CA LEU A 313 6.25 16.14 -22.87
C LEU A 313 5.17 17.04 -22.26
N ASN A 314 5.49 17.84 -21.25
CA ASN A 314 4.57 18.85 -20.73
C ASN A 314 4.41 20.00 -21.71
N LYS A 315 5.48 20.37 -22.42
CA LYS A 315 5.48 21.45 -23.42
C LYS A 315 5.17 20.94 -24.83
N CYS A 316 5.62 19.74 -25.17
CA CYS A 316 5.53 19.15 -26.50
C CYS A 316 4.96 17.72 -26.47
N PRO A 317 3.65 17.53 -26.24
CA PRO A 317 3.02 16.20 -26.12
C PRO A 317 3.17 15.34 -27.38
N PHE A 318 3.31 15.95 -28.56
CA PHE A 318 3.47 15.26 -29.85
C PHE A 318 4.81 14.49 -29.95
N LEU A 319 5.78 14.76 -29.08
CA LEU A 319 7.03 13.99 -28.97
C LEU A 319 6.85 12.62 -28.29
N LEU A 320 5.66 12.27 -27.86
CA LEU A 320 5.38 11.00 -27.21
C LEU A 320 5.91 9.76 -27.97
N PRO A 321 5.72 9.62 -29.30
CA PRO A 321 6.27 8.50 -30.04
C PRO A 321 7.81 8.43 -30.00
N VAL A 322 8.48 9.59 -30.05
CA VAL A 322 9.94 9.68 -29.95
C VAL A 322 10.39 9.22 -28.56
N MET A 323 9.68 9.63 -27.50
CA MET A 323 10.01 9.22 -26.13
C MET A 323 9.78 7.73 -25.90
N TRP A 324 8.85 7.06 -26.58
CA TRP A 324 8.75 5.62 -26.56
C TRP A 324 10.01 4.94 -27.12
N ILE A 325 10.53 5.45 -28.24
CA ILE A 325 11.75 4.93 -28.85
C ILE A 325 12.95 5.13 -27.91
N VAL A 326 13.15 6.36 -27.40
CA VAL A 326 14.22 6.69 -26.45
C VAL A 326 14.16 5.77 -25.23
N ARG A 327 12.97 5.55 -24.68
CA ARG A 327 12.76 4.69 -23.52
C ARG A 327 13.09 3.22 -23.81
N ILE A 328 12.74 2.72 -24.99
CA ILE A 328 13.06 1.33 -25.39
C ILE A 328 14.59 1.16 -25.48
N PHE A 329 15.30 2.10 -26.10
CA PHE A 329 16.76 2.07 -26.15
C PHE A 329 17.37 2.15 -24.73
N ASP A 330 16.94 3.10 -23.91
CA ASP A 330 17.38 3.21 -22.51
C ASP A 330 17.18 1.89 -21.75
N ALA A 331 15.99 1.26 -21.90
CA ALA A 331 15.70 -0.01 -21.25
C ALA A 331 16.61 -1.15 -21.72
N ILE A 332 16.95 -1.22 -23.01
CA ILE A 332 17.85 -2.23 -23.57
C ILE A 332 19.27 -2.09 -23.00
N PHE A 333 19.75 -0.86 -22.81
CA PHE A 333 21.12 -0.63 -22.34
C PHE A 333 21.23 -0.61 -20.82
N THR A 334 20.26 -0.04 -20.09
CA THR A 334 20.36 0.22 -18.65
C THR A 334 19.53 -0.72 -17.79
N ARG A 335 18.47 -1.36 -18.33
CA ARG A 335 17.45 -2.10 -17.55
C ARG A 335 17.20 -3.53 -18.06
N ARG A 336 18.24 -4.21 -18.54
CA ARG A 336 18.14 -5.59 -19.07
C ARG A 336 17.48 -6.57 -18.09
N GLY A 337 17.76 -6.45 -16.80
CA GLY A 337 17.14 -7.27 -15.76
C GLY A 337 15.62 -7.09 -15.67
N THR A 338 15.13 -5.85 -15.78
CA THR A 338 13.69 -5.54 -15.80
C THR A 338 13.02 -6.12 -17.05
N ILE A 339 13.65 -6.00 -18.22
CA ILE A 339 13.13 -6.60 -19.46
C ILE A 339 13.00 -8.11 -19.31
N LYS A 340 14.06 -8.78 -18.83
CA LYS A 340 14.06 -10.24 -18.63
C LYS A 340 12.94 -10.67 -17.66
N ARG A 341 12.74 -9.94 -16.57
CA ARG A 341 11.65 -10.19 -15.62
C ARG A 341 10.28 -10.02 -16.28
N ASN A 342 10.03 -8.90 -16.97
CA ASN A 342 8.78 -8.65 -17.66
C ASN A 342 8.43 -9.71 -18.72
N LEU A 343 9.43 -10.18 -19.47
CA LEU A 343 9.25 -11.26 -20.45
C LEU A 343 8.96 -12.59 -19.77
N LYS A 344 9.61 -12.88 -18.63
CA LYS A 344 9.33 -14.08 -17.83
C LYS A 344 7.91 -14.04 -17.28
N ASP A 345 7.48 -12.91 -16.71
CA ASP A 345 6.13 -12.73 -16.16
C ASP A 345 5.07 -12.89 -17.25
N CYS A 346 5.28 -12.26 -18.42
CA CYS A 346 4.40 -12.42 -19.56
C CYS A 346 4.36 -13.88 -20.07
N GLY A 347 5.52 -14.54 -20.13
CA GLY A 347 5.62 -15.93 -20.56
C GLY A 347 4.91 -16.91 -19.62
N SER A 348 4.98 -16.66 -18.33
CA SER A 348 4.40 -17.52 -17.27
C SER A 348 2.89 -17.42 -17.14
N MET A 349 2.22 -16.40 -17.74
CA MET A 349 0.76 -16.29 -17.73
C MET A 349 0.12 -17.45 -18.48
N ASN A 350 -0.89 -18.07 -17.88
CA ASN A 350 -1.65 -19.20 -18.46
C ASN A 350 -3.17 -18.97 -18.32
N GLU A 351 -3.97 -19.91 -18.81
CA GLU A 351 -5.44 -19.80 -18.77
C GLU A 351 -5.98 -19.86 -17.34
N GLN A 352 -5.37 -20.65 -16.46
CA GLN A 352 -5.76 -20.73 -15.05
C GLN A 352 -5.55 -19.39 -14.34
N ASP A 353 -4.49 -18.66 -14.63
CA ASP A 353 -4.24 -17.32 -14.08
C ASP A 353 -5.35 -16.34 -14.49
N VAL A 354 -5.79 -16.41 -15.74
CA VAL A 354 -6.86 -15.54 -16.28
C VAL A 354 -8.20 -15.89 -15.63
N GLU A 355 -8.49 -17.18 -15.49
CA GLU A 355 -9.72 -17.65 -14.86
C GLU A 355 -9.74 -17.29 -13.36
N LYS A 356 -8.63 -17.51 -12.64
CA LYS A 356 -8.48 -17.08 -11.25
C LYS A 356 -8.70 -15.58 -11.09
N ALA A 357 -8.11 -14.75 -11.95
CA ALA A 357 -8.29 -13.30 -11.90
C ALA A 357 -9.74 -12.88 -12.19
N LYS A 358 -10.43 -13.57 -13.11
CA LYS A 358 -11.85 -13.35 -13.39
C LYS A 358 -12.71 -13.68 -12.18
N LYS A 359 -12.49 -14.84 -11.56
CA LYS A 359 -13.20 -15.28 -10.34
C LYS A 359 -12.99 -14.29 -9.19
N ILE A 360 -11.76 -13.80 -8.99
CA ILE A 360 -11.45 -12.78 -7.97
C ILE A 360 -12.26 -11.49 -8.22
N LYS A 361 -12.33 -11.02 -9.46
CA LYS A 361 -13.12 -9.83 -9.79
C LYS A 361 -14.61 -10.03 -9.51
N GLU A 362 -15.17 -11.19 -9.84
CA GLU A 362 -16.56 -11.54 -9.53
C GLU A 362 -16.84 -11.59 -8.02
N ILE A 363 -15.84 -12.00 -7.22
CA ILE A 363 -15.92 -12.02 -5.75
C ILE A 363 -16.00 -10.61 -5.16
N ILE A 364 -15.26 -9.64 -5.72
CA ILE A 364 -15.08 -8.31 -5.11
C ILE A 364 -15.90 -7.18 -5.77
N SER A 365 -16.51 -7.40 -6.94
CA SER A 365 -17.26 -6.37 -7.70
C SER A 365 -18.77 -6.47 -7.59
#